data_4a924c590d11dc808b4694199c301206
#
_entry.id   4a924c590d11dc808b4694199c301206
#
_cell.length_a   1.000
_cell.length_b   1.000
_cell.length_c   1.000
_cell.angle_alpha   90.00
_cell.angle_beta   90.00
_cell.angle_gamma   90.00
#
_symmetry.space_group_name_H-M   'P 1'
#
loop_
_entity.id
_entity.type
_entity.pdbx_description
1 polymer ?
#
loop_
_entity_poly.entity_id
_entity_poly.type
_entity_poly.pdbx_seq_one_letter_code
_entity_poly.pdbx_strand_id
1 'polypeptide(L)'
;MAAPKVENDEEFRVHVFSSSSELLEKLHEKWNSVKELPYSAMYSSVFGGIILDPAMMVIPIDDHMVHRGHGVFDTAIILDGYLYELDDHLDRFLRSASKAKISSPFPQSILRSILIQLTAASQCKKGTLRYWLSAGPGDFLLSPAGCPTSAFYAVVINENFSQCKEGVKVITSMIPMKSPLFATMKNVNYLPNVLSKMEAEEQGAFASIWIDEEGYIAEGPNVNVAFITHGKELVLPVFDKILSGCTALRLLELAPKLVKQGRLKGVRTANLTVEEAKGAAEMMYVGSTLPILPIIMWXSTQVGQAGTFERCKNCQSYRGGSQRCS
;
A
#
# COMPACT_ATOMS: atom_id res chain seq x y z
N MET A 1 -2.89 -21.01 5.13
CA MET A 1 -2.71 -22.35 5.78
C MET A 1 -2.35 -22.12 7.23
N ALA A 2 -3.07 -22.77 8.16
CA ALA A 2 -2.65 -22.81 9.55
C ALA A 2 -1.39 -23.68 9.65
N ALA A 3 -0.45 -23.29 10.50
CA ALA A 3 0.71 -24.13 10.78
C ALA A 3 0.24 -25.47 11.36
N PRO A 4 0.90 -26.58 11.05
CA PRO A 4 0.51 -27.86 11.63
C PRO A 4 0.66 -27.81 13.15
N LYS A 5 -0.38 -28.23 13.86
CA LYS A 5 -0.33 -28.36 15.32
C LYS A 5 0.57 -29.55 15.66
N VAL A 6 1.68 -29.26 16.32
CA VAL A 6 2.54 -30.31 16.86
C VAL A 6 1.93 -30.70 18.22
N GLU A 7 1.20 -31.80 18.27
CA GLU A 7 0.46 -32.23 19.48
C GLU A 7 1.28 -33.05 20.46
N ASN A 8 2.45 -33.57 20.09
CA ASN A 8 3.36 -34.34 20.97
C ASN A 8 4.80 -34.21 20.52
N ASP A 9 5.74 -34.28 21.46
CA ASP A 9 7.19 -34.33 21.25
C ASP A 9 7.67 -35.64 20.59
N GLU A 10 6.80 -36.41 19.98
CA GLU A 10 7.21 -37.52 19.12
C GLU A 10 7.93 -36.90 17.90
N GLU A 11 9.12 -37.38 17.66
CA GLU A 11 10.12 -37.00 16.67
C GLU A 11 9.55 -36.24 15.44
N PHE A 12 9.50 -34.88 15.48
CA PHE A 12 9.03 -34.08 14.36
C PHE A 12 9.97 -34.26 13.17
N ARG A 13 9.48 -34.89 12.11
CA ARG A 13 10.26 -35.09 10.90
C ARG A 13 9.82 -34.11 9.83
N VAL A 14 10.76 -33.32 9.34
CA VAL A 14 10.52 -32.40 8.24
C VAL A 14 10.41 -33.22 6.94
N HIS A 15 9.31 -33.05 6.24
CA HIS A 15 9.11 -33.68 4.93
C HIS A 15 10.09 -33.07 3.92
N VAL A 16 10.77 -33.92 3.17
CA VAL A 16 11.66 -33.51 2.08
C VAL A 16 11.00 -33.93 0.76
N PHE A 17 10.63 -32.96 -0.07
CA PHE A 17 10.01 -33.25 -1.35
C PHE A 17 10.99 -34.02 -2.25
N SER A 18 10.54 -35.13 -2.76
CA SER A 18 11.35 -36.02 -3.59
C SER A 18 11.45 -35.57 -5.04
N SER A 19 10.50 -34.74 -5.49
CA SER A 19 10.45 -34.28 -6.87
C SER A 19 9.73 -32.93 -6.99
N SER A 20 9.98 -32.24 -8.10
CA SER A 20 9.25 -31.01 -8.44
C SER A 20 7.76 -31.26 -8.64
N SER A 21 7.38 -32.45 -9.14
CA SER A 21 5.98 -32.83 -9.34
C SER A 21 5.22 -32.84 -8.01
N GLU A 22 5.81 -33.44 -6.99
CA GLU A 22 5.23 -33.51 -5.64
C GLU A 22 5.00 -32.11 -5.04
N LEU A 23 5.98 -31.22 -5.20
CA LEU A 23 5.85 -29.85 -4.73
C LEU A 23 4.76 -29.10 -5.50
N LEU A 24 4.72 -29.29 -6.82
CA LEU A 24 3.73 -28.65 -7.68
C LEU A 24 2.31 -29.09 -7.32
N GLU A 25 2.11 -30.38 -7.01
CA GLU A 25 0.82 -30.87 -6.52
C GLU A 25 0.40 -30.13 -5.24
N LYS A 26 1.33 -29.96 -4.29
CA LYS A 26 1.07 -29.21 -3.05
C LYS A 26 0.72 -27.75 -3.31
N LEU A 27 1.40 -27.10 -4.24
CA LEU A 27 1.09 -25.72 -4.62
C LEU A 27 -0.31 -25.62 -5.26
N HIS A 28 -0.69 -26.58 -6.10
CA HIS A 28 -2.02 -26.62 -6.69
C HIS A 28 -3.11 -26.91 -5.66
N GLU A 29 -2.87 -27.78 -4.68
CA GLU A 29 -3.81 -28.10 -3.60
C GLU A 29 -4.26 -26.83 -2.88
N LYS A 30 -3.35 -25.88 -2.64
CA LYS A 30 -3.64 -24.61 -2.02
C LYS A 30 -4.71 -23.83 -2.79
N TRP A 31 -4.65 -23.84 -4.12
CA TRP A 31 -5.53 -23.05 -4.97
C TRP A 31 -6.80 -23.78 -5.37
N ASN A 32 -6.80 -25.13 -5.35
CA ASN A 32 -7.96 -25.93 -5.74
C ASN A 32 -9.19 -25.72 -4.84
N SER A 33 -8.98 -25.29 -3.60
CA SER A 33 -10.06 -25.03 -2.66
C SER A 33 -10.61 -23.60 -2.71
N VAL A 34 -9.97 -22.72 -3.52
CA VAL A 34 -10.34 -21.30 -3.62
C VAL A 34 -11.36 -21.13 -4.77
N LYS A 35 -12.56 -20.68 -4.45
CA LYS A 35 -13.64 -20.51 -5.44
C LYS A 35 -13.31 -19.45 -6.50
N GLU A 36 -12.74 -18.34 -6.07
CA GLU A 36 -12.34 -17.24 -6.95
C GLU A 36 -10.88 -16.92 -6.68
N LEU A 37 -10.06 -17.09 -7.68
CA LEU A 37 -8.62 -16.80 -7.56
C LEU A 37 -8.43 -15.28 -7.42
N PRO A 38 -7.75 -14.82 -6.36
CA PRO A 38 -7.52 -13.38 -6.20
C PRO A 38 -6.47 -12.86 -7.19
N TYR A 39 -5.62 -13.73 -7.73
CA TYR A 39 -4.56 -13.35 -8.66
C TYR A 39 -4.83 -13.97 -10.02
N SER A 40 -4.99 -13.13 -11.04
CA SER A 40 -5.38 -13.61 -12.37
C SER A 40 -4.23 -13.67 -13.37
N ALA A 41 -3.12 -12.96 -13.12
CA ALA A 41 -1.93 -13.02 -13.98
C ALA A 41 -0.74 -12.42 -13.27
N MET A 42 0.47 -12.93 -13.56
CA MET A 42 1.73 -12.36 -13.08
C MET A 42 2.71 -12.25 -14.26
N TYR A 43 3.49 -11.17 -14.29
CA TYR A 43 4.66 -11.04 -15.16
C TYR A 43 5.92 -11.18 -14.30
N SER A 44 6.91 -11.88 -14.82
CA SER A 44 8.25 -11.97 -14.22
C SER A 44 9.31 -11.77 -15.29
N SER A 45 10.19 -10.79 -15.11
CA SER A 45 11.32 -10.58 -16.01
C SER A 45 12.36 -11.70 -15.86
N VAL A 46 12.38 -12.37 -14.70
CA VAL A 46 13.29 -13.50 -14.45
C VAL A 46 12.90 -14.69 -15.34
N PHE A 47 11.60 -14.95 -15.50
CA PHE A 47 11.11 -16.03 -16.36
C PHE A 47 10.83 -15.55 -17.79
N GLY A 48 10.79 -14.24 -17.99
CA GLY A 48 10.61 -13.64 -19.32
C GLY A 48 9.20 -13.74 -19.86
N GLY A 49 8.16 -13.76 -19.01
CA GLY A 49 6.81 -13.92 -19.51
C GLY A 49 5.68 -13.75 -18.50
N ILE A 50 4.46 -13.97 -19.01
CA ILE A 50 3.21 -13.90 -18.23
C ILE A 50 2.82 -15.29 -17.76
N ILE A 51 2.47 -15.40 -16.49
CA ILE A 51 2.09 -16.61 -15.78
C ILE A 51 0.62 -16.48 -15.39
N LEU A 52 -0.20 -17.47 -15.75
CA LEU A 52 -1.64 -17.46 -15.44
C LEU A 52 -2.00 -18.44 -14.30
N ASP A 53 -1.09 -19.36 -13.97
CA ASP A 53 -1.29 -20.32 -12.89
C ASP A 53 -0.80 -19.74 -11.56
N PRO A 54 -1.68 -19.45 -10.58
CA PRO A 54 -1.25 -18.89 -9.29
C PRO A 54 -0.21 -19.73 -8.55
N ALA A 55 -0.20 -21.06 -8.76
CA ALA A 55 0.77 -21.94 -8.13
C ALA A 55 2.20 -21.62 -8.59
N MET A 56 2.33 -21.07 -9.79
CA MET A 56 3.62 -20.74 -10.41
C MET A 56 3.99 -19.25 -10.30
N MET A 57 3.21 -18.46 -9.58
CA MET A 57 3.51 -17.04 -9.34
C MET A 57 4.51 -16.91 -8.19
N VAL A 58 5.78 -17.12 -8.51
CA VAL A 58 6.88 -17.26 -7.54
C VAL A 58 7.98 -16.23 -7.83
N ILE A 59 8.76 -15.94 -6.80
CA ILE A 59 9.92 -15.04 -6.85
C ILE A 59 11.13 -15.83 -6.35
N PRO A 60 12.31 -15.71 -6.99
CA PRO A 60 13.52 -16.40 -6.50
C PRO A 60 13.83 -16.06 -5.04
N ILE A 61 14.21 -17.08 -4.26
CA ILE A 61 14.48 -16.91 -2.84
C ILE A 61 15.70 -16.00 -2.58
N ASP A 62 16.63 -15.94 -3.54
CA ASP A 62 17.82 -15.09 -3.47
C ASP A 62 17.59 -13.68 -4.03
N ASP A 63 16.34 -13.32 -4.32
CA ASP A 63 16.03 -11.96 -4.76
C ASP A 63 16.29 -10.97 -3.61
N HIS A 64 17.03 -9.91 -3.91
CA HIS A 64 17.47 -8.93 -2.91
C HIS A 64 16.30 -8.23 -2.21
N MET A 65 15.15 -8.12 -2.88
CA MET A 65 13.92 -7.60 -2.26
C MET A 65 13.42 -8.54 -1.17
N VAL A 66 13.55 -9.86 -1.37
CA VAL A 66 13.05 -10.87 -0.43
C VAL A 66 13.85 -10.87 0.87
N HIS A 67 15.20 -10.86 0.78
CA HIS A 67 16.03 -11.02 1.97
C HIS A 67 16.66 -9.73 2.49
N ARG A 68 16.57 -8.60 1.76
CA ARG A 68 17.11 -7.30 2.20
C ARG A 68 16.12 -6.15 2.07
N GLY A 69 14.93 -6.40 1.55
CA GLY A 69 13.95 -5.33 1.35
C GLY A 69 14.39 -4.31 0.30
N HIS A 70 15.29 -4.67 -0.63
CA HIS A 70 15.82 -3.77 -1.64
C HIS A 70 14.92 -3.79 -2.89
N GLY A 71 13.78 -3.16 -2.75
CA GLY A 71 12.79 -3.08 -3.82
C GLY A 71 11.88 -1.88 -3.67
N VAL A 72 11.27 -1.48 -4.78
CA VAL A 72 10.24 -0.45 -4.84
C VAL A 72 9.01 -1.04 -5.52
N PHE A 73 7.84 -0.43 -5.31
CA PHE A 73 6.61 -0.91 -5.90
C PHE A 73 5.66 0.23 -6.22
N ASP A 74 4.67 -0.06 -7.07
CA ASP A 74 3.55 0.86 -7.24
C ASP A 74 2.29 0.04 -7.55
N THR A 75 1.14 0.71 -7.55
CA THR A 75 -0.15 0.06 -7.76
C THR A 75 -1.04 0.99 -8.58
N ALA A 76 -1.51 0.49 -9.72
CA ALA A 76 -2.51 1.18 -10.55
C ALA A 76 -3.85 0.47 -10.40
N ILE A 77 -4.95 1.21 -10.56
CA ILE A 77 -6.30 0.67 -10.48
C ILE A 77 -6.76 0.21 -11.86
N ILE A 78 -7.46 -0.92 -11.88
CA ILE A 78 -8.15 -1.43 -13.08
C ILE A 78 -9.65 -1.20 -12.87
N LEU A 79 -10.30 -0.43 -13.74
CA LEU A 79 -11.74 -0.24 -13.76
C LEU A 79 -12.25 -0.43 -15.19
N ASP A 80 -13.24 -1.30 -15.36
CA ASP A 80 -13.81 -1.67 -16.65
C ASP A 80 -12.75 -2.16 -17.65
N GLY A 81 -11.66 -2.75 -17.14
CA GLY A 81 -10.56 -3.24 -17.96
C GLY A 81 -9.53 -2.18 -18.36
N TYR A 82 -9.66 -0.94 -17.86
CA TYR A 82 -8.72 0.15 -18.15
C TYR A 82 -7.85 0.46 -16.94
N LEU A 83 -6.58 0.77 -17.20
CA LEU A 83 -5.62 1.20 -16.18
C LEU A 83 -5.72 2.72 -15.99
N TYR A 84 -5.92 3.15 -14.74
CA TYR A 84 -6.05 4.57 -14.39
C TYR A 84 -4.70 5.16 -14.01
N GLU A 85 -4.37 6.29 -14.63
CA GLU A 85 -3.17 7.10 -14.33
C GLU A 85 -1.87 6.29 -14.36
N LEU A 86 -1.79 5.28 -15.25
CA LEU A 86 -0.63 4.38 -15.32
C LEU A 86 0.69 5.14 -15.50
N ASP A 87 0.70 6.18 -16.34
CA ASP A 87 1.92 6.93 -16.64
C ASP A 87 2.41 7.71 -15.39
N ASP A 88 1.51 8.33 -14.64
CA ASP A 88 1.85 9.01 -13.38
C ASP A 88 2.41 8.03 -12.35
N HIS A 89 1.82 6.83 -12.25
CA HIS A 89 2.29 5.77 -11.37
C HIS A 89 3.66 5.25 -11.79
N LEU A 90 3.91 5.07 -13.10
CA LEU A 90 5.21 4.66 -13.62
C LEU A 90 6.29 5.73 -13.37
N ASP A 91 5.95 7.00 -13.55
CA ASP A 91 6.88 8.10 -13.25
C ASP A 91 7.30 8.07 -11.78
N ARG A 92 6.34 7.91 -10.85
CA ARG A 92 6.64 7.82 -9.42
C ARG A 92 7.45 6.57 -9.10
N PHE A 93 7.10 5.44 -9.71
CA PHE A 93 7.80 4.17 -9.54
C PHE A 93 9.28 4.30 -9.92
N LEU A 94 9.57 4.91 -11.08
CA LEU A 94 10.95 5.09 -11.54
C LEU A 94 11.71 6.12 -10.70
N ARG A 95 11.03 7.16 -10.19
CA ARG A 95 11.65 8.08 -9.21
C ARG A 95 12.01 7.33 -7.92
N SER A 96 11.14 6.45 -7.44
CA SER A 96 11.41 5.63 -6.26
C SER A 96 12.59 4.68 -6.51
N ALA A 97 12.64 4.05 -7.68
CA ALA A 97 13.74 3.16 -8.08
C ALA A 97 15.07 3.91 -8.09
N SER A 98 15.09 5.11 -8.66
CA SER A 98 16.29 5.95 -8.70
C SER A 98 16.79 6.27 -7.29
N LYS A 99 15.89 6.68 -6.38
CA LYS A 99 16.25 6.94 -4.97
C LYS A 99 16.78 5.69 -4.27
N ALA A 100 16.26 4.51 -4.62
CA ALA A 100 16.68 3.22 -4.07
C ALA A 100 17.93 2.66 -4.77
N LYS A 101 18.46 3.37 -5.75
CA LYS A 101 19.63 2.96 -6.56
C LYS A 101 19.38 1.64 -7.30
N ILE A 102 18.16 1.46 -7.81
CA ILE A 102 17.77 0.30 -8.62
C ILE A 102 17.59 0.77 -10.06
N SER A 103 18.38 0.22 -10.97
CA SER A 103 18.23 0.48 -12.41
C SER A 103 17.14 -0.40 -12.98
N SER A 104 16.25 0.15 -13.78
CA SER A 104 15.21 -0.64 -14.43
C SER A 104 15.82 -1.55 -15.52
N PRO A 105 15.38 -2.81 -15.62
CA PRO A 105 15.85 -3.69 -16.71
C PRO A 105 15.25 -3.30 -18.06
N PHE A 106 14.25 -2.43 -18.09
CA PHE A 106 13.56 -2.00 -19.31
C PHE A 106 13.32 -0.49 -19.30
N PRO A 107 13.32 0.17 -20.44
CA PRO A 107 12.83 1.55 -20.50
C PRO A 107 11.35 1.65 -20.15
N GLN A 108 10.90 2.82 -19.73
CA GLN A 108 9.52 3.06 -19.25
C GLN A 108 8.47 2.62 -20.29
N SER A 109 8.72 2.85 -21.57
CA SER A 109 7.79 2.45 -22.65
C SER A 109 7.58 0.94 -22.70
N ILE A 110 8.61 0.14 -22.41
CA ILE A 110 8.52 -1.32 -22.37
C ILE A 110 7.80 -1.75 -21.07
N LEU A 111 8.11 -1.14 -19.93
CA LEU A 111 7.38 -1.41 -18.68
C LEU A 111 5.88 -1.17 -18.89
N ARG A 112 5.54 -0.03 -19.50
CA ARG A 112 4.15 0.32 -19.82
C ARG A 112 3.49 -0.76 -20.70
N SER A 113 4.18 -1.17 -21.74
CA SER A 113 3.68 -2.21 -22.66
C SER A 113 3.45 -3.54 -21.94
N ILE A 114 4.40 -3.97 -21.10
CA ILE A 114 4.28 -5.19 -20.30
C ILE A 114 3.02 -5.11 -19.40
N LEU A 115 2.84 -4.01 -18.70
CA LEU A 115 1.70 -3.85 -17.77
C LEU A 115 0.35 -3.87 -18.49
N ILE A 116 0.28 -3.27 -19.68
CA ILE A 116 -0.93 -3.29 -20.51
C ILE A 116 -1.22 -4.73 -20.99
N GLN A 117 -0.21 -5.42 -21.51
CA GLN A 117 -0.35 -6.80 -21.98
C GLN A 117 -0.74 -7.74 -20.84
N LEU A 118 -0.12 -7.57 -19.67
CA LEU A 118 -0.44 -8.36 -18.47
C LEU A 118 -1.90 -8.15 -18.05
N THR A 119 -2.36 -6.90 -18.03
CA THR A 119 -3.75 -6.57 -17.68
C THR A 119 -4.71 -7.19 -18.69
N ALA A 120 -4.38 -7.13 -19.97
CA ALA A 120 -5.19 -7.75 -21.02
C ALA A 120 -5.25 -9.28 -20.87
N ALA A 121 -4.10 -9.92 -20.63
CA ALA A 121 -4.01 -11.38 -20.46
C ALA A 121 -4.80 -11.86 -19.24
N SER A 122 -4.88 -11.05 -18.19
CA SER A 122 -5.61 -11.38 -16.96
C SER A 122 -7.12 -11.36 -17.13
N GLN A 123 -7.64 -10.66 -18.15
CA GLN A 123 -9.06 -10.40 -18.38
C GLN A 123 -9.75 -9.68 -17.19
N CYS A 124 -8.99 -9.13 -16.28
CA CYS A 124 -9.52 -8.43 -15.10
C CYS A 124 -10.27 -7.17 -15.52
N LYS A 125 -11.53 -7.02 -15.06
CA LYS A 125 -12.35 -5.82 -15.30
C LYS A 125 -12.31 -4.86 -14.12
N LYS A 126 -12.07 -5.37 -12.91
CA LYS A 126 -12.03 -4.57 -11.69
C LYS A 126 -11.00 -5.15 -10.72
N GLY A 127 -10.04 -4.32 -10.33
CA GLY A 127 -8.96 -4.79 -9.46
C GLY A 127 -7.79 -3.82 -9.41
N THR A 128 -6.64 -4.34 -9.03
CA THR A 128 -5.39 -3.59 -8.99
C THR A 128 -4.29 -4.31 -9.75
N LEU A 129 -3.41 -3.52 -10.32
CA LEU A 129 -2.17 -3.98 -10.93
C LEU A 129 -1.04 -3.50 -10.01
N ARG A 130 -0.42 -4.43 -9.30
CA ARG A 130 0.71 -4.13 -8.42
C ARG A 130 2.00 -4.62 -9.07
N TYR A 131 3.03 -3.77 -9.03
CA TYR A 131 4.30 -4.11 -9.69
C TYR A 131 5.48 -3.65 -8.85
N TRP A 132 6.57 -4.38 -8.96
CA TRP A 132 7.78 -4.23 -8.17
C TRP A 132 9.02 -4.19 -9.06
N LEU A 133 10.01 -3.44 -8.61
CA LEU A 133 11.35 -3.48 -9.16
C LEU A 133 12.29 -3.80 -8.00
N SER A 134 12.97 -4.93 -8.13
CA SER A 134 13.96 -5.42 -7.18
C SER A 134 15.37 -5.17 -7.71
N ALA A 135 16.35 -5.04 -6.82
CA ALA A 135 17.75 -5.07 -7.22
C ALA A 135 18.13 -6.40 -7.88
N GLY A 136 17.28 -7.44 -7.73
CA GLY A 136 17.36 -8.69 -8.48
C GLY A 136 17.83 -9.88 -7.68
N PRO A 137 17.70 -11.09 -8.25
CA PRO A 137 18.26 -12.31 -7.68
C PRO A 137 19.77 -12.40 -7.96
N GLY A 138 20.49 -13.18 -7.16
CA GLY A 138 21.92 -13.41 -7.40
C GLY A 138 22.67 -13.99 -6.22
N ASP A 139 22.55 -13.39 -5.02
CA ASP A 139 23.23 -13.90 -3.84
C ASP A 139 22.55 -13.37 -2.56
N PHE A 140 23.10 -13.74 -1.40
CA PHE A 140 22.58 -13.34 -0.09
C PHE A 140 23.43 -12.26 0.59
N LEU A 141 24.28 -11.54 -0.17
CA LEU A 141 25.11 -10.47 0.40
C LEU A 141 24.24 -9.27 0.83
N LEU A 142 24.82 -8.40 1.63
CA LEU A 142 24.15 -7.16 2.07
C LEU A 142 24.00 -6.18 0.91
N SER A 143 25.05 -6.05 0.11
CA SER A 143 25.07 -5.24 -1.10
C SER A 143 24.54 -6.03 -2.29
N PRO A 144 23.88 -5.39 -3.29
CA PRO A 144 23.43 -6.11 -4.48
C PRO A 144 24.55 -6.37 -5.51
N ALA A 145 25.82 -6.36 -5.10
CA ALA A 145 26.96 -6.54 -5.99
C ALA A 145 26.95 -7.89 -6.72
N GLY A 146 26.33 -8.91 -6.11
CA GLY A 146 26.19 -10.24 -6.71
C GLY A 146 24.93 -10.41 -7.53
N CYS A 147 24.09 -9.38 -7.68
CA CYS A 147 22.87 -9.41 -8.48
C CYS A 147 23.18 -8.90 -9.88
N PRO A 148 23.29 -9.77 -10.90
CA PRO A 148 23.73 -9.33 -12.23
C PRO A 148 22.75 -8.39 -12.94
N THR A 149 21.43 -8.56 -12.66
CA THR A 149 20.41 -7.70 -13.25
C THR A 149 19.28 -7.49 -12.25
N SER A 150 18.69 -6.30 -12.28
CA SER A 150 17.45 -6.03 -11.54
C SER A 150 16.30 -6.86 -12.11
N ALA A 151 15.27 -7.07 -11.30
CA ALA A 151 14.11 -7.87 -11.68
C ALA A 151 12.82 -7.03 -11.61
N PHE A 152 11.95 -7.22 -12.58
CA PHE A 152 10.64 -6.57 -12.64
C PHE A 152 9.55 -7.64 -12.52
N TYR A 153 8.66 -7.45 -11.56
CA TYR A 153 7.51 -8.33 -11.30
C TYR A 153 6.24 -7.51 -11.30
N ALA A 154 5.15 -8.12 -11.78
CA ALA A 154 3.83 -7.45 -11.71
C ALA A 154 2.74 -8.51 -11.55
N VAL A 155 1.69 -8.19 -10.78
CA VAL A 155 0.57 -9.10 -10.57
C VAL A 155 -0.75 -8.34 -10.70
N VAL A 156 -1.72 -8.96 -11.36
CA VAL A 156 -3.10 -8.47 -11.40
C VAL A 156 -3.88 -9.14 -10.28
N ILE A 157 -4.48 -8.31 -9.43
CA ILE A 157 -5.25 -8.74 -8.25
C ILE A 157 -6.70 -8.37 -8.49
N ASN A 158 -7.59 -9.36 -8.49
CA ASN A 158 -9.03 -9.12 -8.61
C ASN A 158 -9.55 -8.58 -7.29
N GLU A 159 -10.14 -7.41 -7.30
CA GLU A 159 -10.66 -6.74 -6.09
C GLU A 159 -11.97 -6.02 -6.38
N ASN A 160 -12.85 -6.04 -5.42
CA ASN A 160 -14.07 -5.25 -5.46
C ASN A 160 -13.91 -4.05 -4.53
N PHE A 161 -13.86 -2.86 -5.12
CA PHE A 161 -13.79 -1.61 -4.36
C PHE A 161 -15.21 -1.14 -4.07
N SER A 162 -15.53 -0.94 -2.81
CA SER A 162 -16.75 -0.22 -2.43
C SER A 162 -16.33 1.08 -1.76
N GLN A 163 -16.97 2.16 -2.15
CA GLN A 163 -16.73 3.46 -1.52
C GLN A 163 -17.41 3.48 -0.16
N CYS A 164 -16.63 3.66 0.90
CA CYS A 164 -17.19 3.87 2.23
C CYS A 164 -17.73 5.31 2.29
N LYS A 165 -19.05 5.44 2.30
CA LYS A 165 -19.72 6.75 2.32
C LYS A 165 -19.90 7.31 3.74
N GLU A 166 -19.86 6.44 4.74
CA GLU A 166 -20.14 6.81 6.14
C GLU A 166 -18.95 7.49 6.83
N GLY A 167 -17.76 7.38 6.24
CA GLY A 167 -16.54 7.91 6.83
C GLY A 167 -15.94 6.97 7.87
N VAL A 168 -14.71 7.30 8.29
CA VAL A 168 -13.93 6.40 9.15
C VAL A 168 -13.40 7.11 10.40
N LYS A 169 -13.02 6.29 11.38
CA LYS A 169 -12.35 6.73 12.61
C LYS A 169 -10.84 6.54 12.43
N VAL A 170 -10.06 7.47 12.96
CA VAL A 170 -8.60 7.40 12.90
C VAL A 170 -8.00 7.68 14.28
N ILE A 171 -6.73 7.30 14.44
CA ILE A 171 -5.92 7.61 15.63
C ILE A 171 -4.63 8.33 15.20
N THR A 172 -3.93 8.93 16.13
CA THR A 172 -2.54 9.34 15.94
C THR A 172 -1.67 8.10 16.18
N SER A 173 -0.77 7.76 15.25
CA SER A 173 0.11 6.60 15.42
C SER A 173 1.23 6.90 16.41
N MET A 174 1.51 5.95 17.29
CA MET A 174 2.70 5.95 18.15
C MET A 174 3.88 5.24 17.49
N ILE A 175 3.64 4.50 16.41
CA ILE A 175 4.70 3.86 15.62
C ILE A 175 5.42 4.97 14.85
N PRO A 176 6.76 5.09 14.97
CA PRO A 176 7.48 6.13 14.23
C PRO A 176 7.30 6.00 12.71
N MET A 177 7.08 7.13 12.05
CA MET A 177 7.03 7.13 10.60
C MET A 177 8.44 6.93 10.02
N LYS A 178 8.51 6.51 8.77
CA LYS A 178 9.80 6.39 8.08
C LYS A 178 10.44 7.77 7.94
N SER A 179 11.77 7.82 8.01
CA SER A 179 12.49 9.07 7.78
C SER A 179 12.21 9.58 6.35
N PRO A 180 12.38 10.89 6.09
CA PRO A 180 12.02 11.48 4.79
C PRO A 180 12.62 10.77 3.57
N LEU A 181 13.85 10.29 3.67
CA LEU A 181 14.48 9.54 2.57
C LEU A 181 13.62 8.32 2.18
N PHE A 182 13.16 7.55 3.17
CA PHE A 182 12.38 6.33 2.93
C PHE A 182 10.88 6.61 2.71
N ALA A 183 10.35 7.64 3.36
CA ALA A 183 8.93 8.02 3.23
C ALA A 183 8.61 8.55 1.82
N THR A 184 9.54 9.30 1.23
CA THR A 184 9.32 9.92 -0.10
C THR A 184 9.57 8.97 -1.28
N MET A 185 9.93 7.70 -1.01
CA MET A 185 9.98 6.66 -2.03
C MET A 185 9.00 5.53 -1.69
N LYS A 186 8.34 4.98 -2.70
CA LYS A 186 7.41 3.87 -2.52
C LYS A 186 8.18 2.55 -2.53
N ASN A 187 8.80 2.23 -1.40
CA ASN A 187 9.65 1.04 -1.22
C ASN A 187 8.90 -0.08 -0.50
N VAL A 188 9.47 -1.29 -0.51
CA VAL A 188 8.82 -2.48 0.08
C VAL A 188 8.98 -2.56 1.61
N ASN A 189 9.68 -1.62 2.24
CA ASN A 189 9.94 -1.63 3.69
C ASN A 189 8.71 -1.06 4.43
N TYR A 190 7.62 -1.81 4.41
CA TYR A 190 6.31 -1.39 4.91
C TYR A 190 6.01 -1.84 6.34
N LEU A 191 7.01 -2.37 7.07
CA LEU A 191 6.77 -2.78 8.45
C LEU A 191 6.23 -1.64 9.34
N PRO A 192 6.78 -0.41 9.30
CA PRO A 192 6.17 0.69 10.06
C PRO A 192 4.72 0.96 9.66
N ASN A 193 4.42 0.90 8.35
CA ASN A 193 3.08 1.11 7.82
C ASN A 193 2.11 0.03 8.33
N VAL A 194 2.55 -1.24 8.32
CA VAL A 194 1.77 -2.38 8.81
C VAL A 194 1.49 -2.23 10.32
N LEU A 195 2.53 -1.95 11.12
CA LEU A 195 2.38 -1.81 12.57
C LEU A 195 1.46 -0.64 12.93
N SER A 196 1.57 0.48 12.22
CA SER A 196 0.71 1.64 12.41
C SER A 196 -0.75 1.33 12.06
N LYS A 197 -0.99 0.52 11.02
CA LYS A 197 -2.34 0.06 10.67
C LYS A 197 -2.89 -0.89 11.74
N MET A 198 -2.09 -1.84 12.20
CA MET A 198 -2.47 -2.78 13.28
C MET A 198 -2.81 -2.04 14.58
N GLU A 199 -2.00 -1.03 14.95
CA GLU A 199 -2.24 -0.18 16.11
C GLU A 199 -3.63 0.47 16.04
N ALA A 200 -4.01 0.97 14.87
CA ALA A 200 -5.31 1.57 14.64
C ALA A 200 -6.44 0.52 14.80
N GLU A 201 -6.27 -0.65 14.19
CA GLU A 201 -7.25 -1.73 14.26
C GLU A 201 -7.47 -2.21 15.71
N GLU A 202 -6.40 -2.32 16.50
CA GLU A 202 -6.48 -2.70 17.92
C GLU A 202 -7.31 -1.69 18.74
N GLN A 203 -7.34 -0.42 18.29
CA GLN A 203 -8.13 0.63 18.94
C GLN A 203 -9.50 0.85 18.28
N GLY A 204 -9.91 -0.05 17.38
CA GLY A 204 -11.20 0.04 16.70
C GLY A 204 -11.29 1.17 15.69
N ALA A 205 -10.14 1.62 15.15
CA ALA A 205 -10.06 2.64 14.13
C ALA A 205 -9.72 2.04 12.76
N PHE A 206 -10.06 2.75 11.70
CA PHE A 206 -9.77 2.30 10.34
C PHE A 206 -8.27 2.36 10.03
N ALA A 207 -7.63 3.47 10.39
CA ALA A 207 -6.20 3.68 10.14
C ALA A 207 -5.69 4.78 11.07
N SER A 208 -4.43 5.10 10.95
CA SER A 208 -3.74 6.09 11.76
C SER A 208 -3.28 7.29 10.92
N ILE A 209 -2.92 8.36 11.59
CA ILE A 209 -2.26 9.52 11.00
C ILE A 209 -0.91 9.67 11.70
N TRP A 210 0.15 9.77 10.92
CA TRP A 210 1.48 10.08 11.43
C TRP A 210 1.67 11.58 11.59
N ILE A 211 2.37 11.93 12.66
CA ILE A 211 2.86 13.28 12.95
C ILE A 211 4.38 13.23 12.78
N ASP A 212 4.95 14.22 12.12
CA ASP A 212 6.40 14.26 11.91
C ASP A 212 7.14 14.74 13.18
N GLU A 213 8.47 14.73 13.10
CA GLU A 213 9.34 15.10 14.23
C GLU A 213 9.17 16.56 14.67
N GLU A 214 8.61 17.41 13.82
CA GLU A 214 8.35 18.82 14.12
C GLU A 214 6.94 19.05 14.65
N GLY A 215 6.11 18.00 14.73
CA GLY A 215 4.74 18.08 15.24
C GLY A 215 3.69 18.36 14.18
N TYR A 216 4.04 18.28 12.90
CA TYR A 216 3.11 18.54 11.81
C TYR A 216 2.49 17.23 11.28
N ILE A 217 1.30 17.37 10.76
CA ILE A 217 0.59 16.27 10.11
C ILE A 217 1.41 15.77 8.91
N ALA A 218 1.61 14.46 8.83
CA ALA A 218 2.34 13.82 7.74
C ALA A 218 1.37 13.10 6.80
N GLU A 219 1.14 11.80 7.01
CA GLU A 219 0.26 11.00 6.14
C GLU A 219 -0.31 9.80 6.91
N GLY A 220 -1.18 9.04 6.30
CA GLY A 220 -1.61 7.72 6.81
C GLY A 220 -0.70 6.60 6.31
N PRO A 221 -0.89 5.37 6.79
CA PRO A 221 0.02 4.25 6.46
C PRO A 221 0.17 3.94 4.97
N ASN A 222 -0.85 4.22 4.16
CA ASN A 222 -0.79 3.97 2.71
C ASN A 222 -1.58 5.01 1.91
N VAL A 223 -1.91 6.14 2.54
CA VAL A 223 -2.75 7.21 1.97
C VAL A 223 -2.22 8.57 2.42
N ASN A 224 -2.47 9.62 1.64
CA ASN A 224 -2.26 10.99 2.09
C ASN A 224 -3.49 11.47 2.88
N VAL A 225 -3.38 12.62 3.52
CA VAL A 225 -4.51 13.27 4.20
C VAL A 225 -4.76 14.64 3.56
N ALA A 226 -6.00 15.10 3.59
CA ALA A 226 -6.39 16.41 3.09
C ALA A 226 -7.46 16.99 4.00
N PHE A 227 -7.53 18.30 4.03
CA PHE A 227 -8.40 19.06 4.95
C PHE A 227 -9.14 20.15 4.17
N ILE A 228 -10.39 20.40 4.55
CA ILE A 228 -11.11 21.61 4.13
C ILE A 228 -11.24 22.52 5.35
N THR A 229 -10.71 23.71 5.29
CA THR A 229 -10.80 24.67 6.40
C THR A 229 -12.20 25.29 6.45
N HIS A 230 -12.55 25.93 7.58
CA HIS A 230 -13.79 26.72 7.69
C HIS A 230 -13.82 27.89 6.68
N GLY A 231 -12.64 28.33 6.23
CA GLY A 231 -12.50 29.31 5.15
C GLY A 231 -12.68 28.75 3.75
N LYS A 232 -13.06 27.44 3.64
CA LYS A 232 -13.26 26.74 2.35
C LYS A 232 -11.97 26.62 1.54
N GLU A 233 -10.83 26.47 2.19
CA GLU A 233 -9.57 26.15 1.50
C GLU A 233 -9.31 24.64 1.58
N LEU A 234 -8.89 24.04 0.48
CA LEU A 234 -8.36 22.68 0.46
C LEU A 234 -6.86 22.75 0.81
N VAL A 235 -6.47 22.06 1.86
CA VAL A 235 -5.08 22.05 2.32
C VAL A 235 -4.58 20.62 2.43
N LEU A 236 -3.40 20.36 1.86
CA LEU A 236 -2.68 19.09 2.03
C LEU A 236 -1.33 19.35 2.69
N PRO A 237 -0.80 18.41 3.47
CA PRO A 237 0.58 18.51 3.96
C PRO A 237 1.57 18.64 2.80
N VAL A 238 2.69 19.33 3.03
CA VAL A 238 3.76 19.43 2.02
C VAL A 238 4.40 18.07 1.81
N PHE A 239 4.90 17.79 0.60
CA PHE A 239 5.39 16.47 0.20
C PHE A 239 6.90 16.27 0.38
N ASP A 240 7.53 17.07 1.22
CA ASP A 240 8.98 16.97 1.45
C ASP A 240 9.39 15.79 2.35
N LYS A 241 8.45 15.32 3.19
CA LYS A 241 8.69 14.24 4.17
C LYS A 241 7.74 13.04 4.00
N ILE A 242 6.85 13.09 3.02
CA ILE A 242 5.82 12.06 2.79
C ILE A 242 5.79 11.68 1.31
N LEU A 243 5.06 10.62 1.02
CA LEU A 243 4.90 10.18 -0.38
C LEU A 243 4.02 11.18 -1.14
N SER A 244 4.50 11.60 -2.32
CA SER A 244 3.68 12.40 -3.25
C SER A 244 2.69 11.47 -3.96
N GLY A 245 1.52 11.28 -3.34
CA GLY A 245 0.49 10.38 -3.85
C GLY A 245 -0.06 10.87 -5.18
N CYS A 246 -0.21 9.98 -6.16
CA CYS A 246 -0.74 10.35 -7.49
C CYS A 246 -2.14 10.97 -7.37
N THR A 247 -3.01 10.37 -6.54
CA THR A 247 -4.35 10.91 -6.30
C THR A 247 -4.31 12.27 -5.60
N ALA A 248 -3.39 12.46 -4.64
CA ALA A 248 -3.23 13.74 -3.95
C ALA A 248 -2.77 14.84 -4.93
N LEU A 249 -1.82 14.53 -5.80
CA LEU A 249 -1.35 15.46 -6.83
C LEU A 249 -2.50 15.77 -7.82
N ARG A 250 -3.24 14.75 -8.22
CA ARG A 250 -4.40 14.91 -9.11
C ARG A 250 -5.47 15.78 -8.47
N LEU A 251 -5.71 15.62 -7.17
CA LEU A 251 -6.64 16.46 -6.42
C LEU A 251 -6.19 17.94 -6.46
N LEU A 252 -4.91 18.20 -6.22
CA LEU A 252 -4.36 19.57 -6.29
C LEU A 252 -4.49 20.16 -7.69
N GLU A 253 -4.36 19.35 -8.73
CA GLU A 253 -4.53 19.78 -10.13
C GLU A 253 -6.01 20.13 -10.45
N LEU A 254 -6.93 19.34 -9.95
CA LEU A 254 -8.35 19.48 -10.26
C LEU A 254 -9.08 20.51 -9.38
N ALA A 255 -8.66 20.67 -8.13
CA ALA A 255 -9.34 21.51 -7.15
C ALA A 255 -9.45 23.01 -7.56
N PRO A 256 -8.51 23.59 -8.32
CA PRO A 256 -8.70 24.96 -8.83
C PRO A 256 -9.99 25.15 -9.65
N LYS A 257 -10.52 24.09 -10.27
CA LYS A 257 -11.82 24.16 -10.96
C LYS A 257 -12.95 24.45 -9.96
N LEU A 258 -12.86 23.88 -8.75
CA LEU A 258 -13.83 24.13 -7.68
C LEU A 258 -13.73 25.57 -7.15
N VAL A 259 -12.52 26.15 -7.19
CA VAL A 259 -12.31 27.56 -6.83
C VAL A 259 -13.02 28.46 -7.87
N LYS A 260 -12.82 28.17 -9.16
CA LYS A 260 -13.49 28.90 -10.25
C LYS A 260 -15.02 28.80 -10.17
N GLN A 261 -15.53 27.69 -9.64
CA GLN A 261 -16.98 27.46 -9.45
C GLN A 261 -17.51 28.09 -8.13
N GLY A 262 -16.65 28.72 -7.34
CA GLY A 262 -17.04 29.30 -6.04
C GLY A 262 -17.29 28.29 -4.93
N ARG A 263 -16.97 27.02 -5.16
CA ARG A 263 -17.16 25.95 -4.17
C ARG A 263 -16.02 25.90 -3.14
N LEU A 264 -14.81 26.29 -3.55
CA LEU A 264 -13.65 26.49 -2.67
C LEU A 264 -13.17 27.93 -2.81
N LYS A 265 -12.44 28.43 -1.83
CA LYS A 265 -11.79 29.74 -1.87
C LYS A 265 -10.30 29.64 -2.21
N GLY A 266 -9.70 28.47 -2.00
CA GLY A 266 -8.29 28.29 -2.30
C GLY A 266 -7.85 26.83 -2.23
N VAL A 267 -6.66 26.57 -2.74
CA VAL A 267 -6.02 25.26 -2.72
C VAL A 267 -4.54 25.50 -2.44
N ARG A 268 -3.98 24.82 -1.44
CA ARG A 268 -2.56 24.99 -1.09
C ARG A 268 -2.00 23.77 -0.35
N THR A 269 -0.69 23.70 -0.25
CA THR A 269 -0.01 22.80 0.68
C THR A 269 0.54 23.61 1.84
N ALA A 270 0.60 23.01 3.03
CA ALA A 270 1.09 23.68 4.24
C ALA A 270 1.48 22.65 5.30
N ASN A 271 2.34 23.05 6.21
CA ASN A 271 2.56 22.32 7.45
C ASN A 271 1.39 22.63 8.38
N LEU A 272 0.68 21.60 8.83
CA LEU A 272 -0.49 21.71 9.69
C LEU A 272 -0.19 21.04 11.03
N THR A 273 -0.45 21.76 12.12
CA THR A 273 -0.40 21.15 13.45
C THR A 273 -1.61 20.24 13.66
N VAL A 274 -1.54 19.38 14.65
CA VAL A 274 -2.67 18.51 15.03
C VAL A 274 -3.90 19.34 15.40
N GLU A 275 -3.70 20.46 16.10
CA GLU A 275 -4.77 21.35 16.52
C GLU A 275 -5.49 21.99 15.32
N GLU A 276 -4.71 22.53 14.37
CA GLU A 276 -5.26 23.08 13.12
C GLU A 276 -6.02 22.04 12.32
N ALA A 277 -5.47 20.84 12.21
CA ALA A 277 -6.08 19.72 11.47
C ALA A 277 -7.40 19.29 12.12
N LYS A 278 -7.43 19.16 13.45
CA LYS A 278 -8.65 18.79 14.18
C LYS A 278 -9.70 19.90 14.15
N GLY A 279 -9.25 21.15 13.98
CA GLY A 279 -10.14 22.31 13.83
C GLY A 279 -10.64 22.52 12.40
N ALA A 280 -10.28 21.67 11.45
CA ALA A 280 -10.75 21.80 10.07
C ALA A 280 -12.25 21.45 9.97
N ALA A 281 -12.91 22.02 8.95
CA ALA A 281 -14.33 21.75 8.70
C ALA A 281 -14.55 20.31 8.18
N GLU A 282 -13.60 19.79 7.37
CA GLU A 282 -13.64 18.43 6.88
C GLU A 282 -12.22 17.87 6.83
N MET A 283 -12.13 16.56 6.98
CA MET A 283 -10.88 15.82 6.92
C MET A 283 -11.09 14.55 6.10
N MET A 284 -10.10 14.15 5.33
CA MET A 284 -10.23 12.95 4.49
C MET A 284 -8.89 12.31 4.20
N TYR A 285 -8.91 11.00 4.00
CA TYR A 285 -7.81 10.28 3.36
C TYR A 285 -7.94 10.40 1.84
N VAL A 286 -6.79 10.40 1.18
CA VAL A 286 -6.68 10.49 -0.28
C VAL A 286 -5.70 9.43 -0.76
N GLY A 287 -6.17 8.51 -1.61
CA GLY A 287 -5.32 7.43 -2.14
C GLY A 287 -5.95 6.77 -3.37
N SER A 288 -5.17 6.02 -4.13
CA SER A 288 -5.63 5.47 -5.41
C SER A 288 -6.79 4.48 -5.25
N THR A 289 -6.72 3.59 -4.25
CA THR A 289 -7.79 2.62 -4.00
C THR A 289 -8.96 3.21 -3.19
N LEU A 290 -8.71 4.35 -2.53
CA LEU A 290 -9.70 5.09 -1.75
C LEU A 290 -9.57 6.56 -2.14
N PRO A 291 -10.11 6.97 -3.29
CA PRO A 291 -9.83 8.31 -3.84
C PRO A 291 -10.10 9.44 -2.85
N ILE A 292 -11.25 9.42 -2.20
CA ILE A 292 -11.57 10.33 -1.08
C ILE A 292 -12.36 9.51 -0.05
N LEU A 293 -11.79 9.40 1.16
CA LEU A 293 -12.43 8.66 2.26
C LEU A 293 -12.60 9.62 3.44
N PRO A 294 -13.82 10.07 3.75
CA PRO A 294 -14.04 11.01 4.84
C PRO A 294 -13.55 10.46 6.19
N ILE A 295 -12.95 11.31 7.00
CA ILE A 295 -12.57 11.01 8.38
C ILE A 295 -13.57 11.75 9.27
N ILE A 296 -14.33 11.01 10.07
CA ILE A 296 -15.40 11.57 10.90
C ILE A 296 -15.03 11.61 12.39
N MET A 297 -13.94 10.95 12.80
CA MET A 297 -13.50 10.92 14.19
C MET A 297 -11.99 10.68 14.24
N TRP A 298 -11.34 11.44 15.10
CA TRP A 298 -9.91 11.29 15.34
C TRP A 298 -9.66 11.15 16.84
N UNK A 299 -9.58 10.08 17.26
CA UNK A 299 -9.35 9.83 18.33
C UNK A 299 -8.16 10.12 18.61
N SER A 300 -7.95 10.87 19.49
CA SER A 300 -6.63 11.23 19.97
C SER A 300 -6.29 10.44 21.22
N THR A 301 -5.33 9.59 21.15
CA THR A 301 -4.53 9.24 22.32
C THR A 301 -3.75 10.51 22.68
N GLN A 302 -3.95 11.02 23.89
CA GLN A 302 -3.13 12.12 24.36
C GLN A 302 -1.68 11.66 24.43
N VAL A 303 -0.85 12.29 23.63
CA VAL A 303 0.61 12.17 23.80
C VAL A 303 0.97 12.99 25.04
N GLY A 304 1.30 12.30 26.13
CA GLY A 304 1.85 12.93 27.33
C GLY A 304 0.90 13.11 28.49
N GLN A 305 0.55 12.03 29.09
CA GLN A 305 0.46 11.78 30.54
C GLN A 305 0.13 10.29 30.73
N ALA A 306 0.99 9.57 31.41
CA ALA A 306 0.66 8.24 31.93
C ALA A 306 -0.44 8.44 33.00
N GLY A 307 -1.70 8.27 32.62
CA GLY A 307 -2.82 8.43 33.52
C GLY A 307 -4.07 7.76 32.99
N THR A 308 -4.39 6.66 33.62
CA THR A 308 -5.69 5.98 33.68
C THR A 308 -6.55 5.94 32.41
N PHE A 309 -6.58 4.77 31.81
CA PHE A 309 -7.59 4.35 30.83
C PHE A 309 -9.00 4.49 31.43
N GLU A 310 -9.70 5.54 31.09
CA GLU A 310 -11.18 5.51 31.22
C GLU A 310 -11.72 4.79 29.99
N ARG A 311 -12.19 3.57 30.20
CA ARG A 311 -12.92 2.80 29.19
C ARG A 311 -14.16 3.59 28.77
N CYS A 312 -14.21 3.96 27.51
CA CYS A 312 -15.44 4.46 26.92
C CYS A 312 -16.51 3.34 27.01
N LYS A 313 -17.49 3.53 27.86
CA LYS A 313 -18.55 2.52 28.13
C LYS A 313 -19.42 2.21 26.91
N ASN A 314 -19.30 2.97 25.82
CA ASN A 314 -20.12 2.77 24.62
C ASN A 314 -19.47 1.88 23.55
N CYS A 315 -18.25 1.37 23.77
CA CYS A 315 -17.57 0.50 22.81
C CYS A 315 -17.81 -1.00 23.05
N GLN A 316 -18.65 -1.38 24.02
CA GLN A 316 -18.89 -2.80 24.32
C GLN A 316 -19.90 -3.49 23.38
N SER A 317 -20.55 -2.78 22.46
CA SER A 317 -21.57 -3.38 21.58
C SER A 317 -21.03 -3.88 20.23
N TYR A 318 -19.72 -3.75 19.96
CA TYR A 318 -19.15 -4.19 18.69
C TYR A 318 -18.13 -5.33 18.85
N ARG A 319 -18.47 -6.32 19.69
CA ARG A 319 -17.76 -7.61 19.65
C ARG A 319 -18.56 -8.55 18.74
N GLY A 320 -18.14 -8.66 17.53
CA GLY A 320 -18.74 -9.61 16.59
C GLY A 320 -19.00 -9.00 15.22
N GLY A 321 -18.04 -9.11 14.38
CA GLY A 321 -18.19 -8.77 12.97
C GLY A 321 -17.02 -7.93 12.47
N SER A 322 -16.12 -8.56 11.79
CA SER A 322 -15.21 -7.85 10.92
C SER A 322 -16.04 -7.23 9.80
N GLN A 323 -16.48 -5.98 9.98
CA GLN A 323 -17.00 -5.26 8.84
C GLN A 323 -15.80 -4.82 8.00
N ARG A 324 -15.42 -5.68 7.07
CA ARG A 324 -14.68 -5.21 5.92
C ARG A 324 -15.60 -4.19 5.24
N CYS A 325 -15.09 -2.99 4.99
CA CYS A 325 -15.66 -2.19 3.92
C CYS A 325 -15.38 -2.99 2.65
N SER A 326 -16.30 -3.85 2.30
CA SER A 326 -16.26 -4.64 1.08
C SER A 326 -16.62 -3.75 -0.12
#